data_8916cb8e50b2fd4d77258975ef1c20f1
#
_entry.id   8916cb8e50b2fd4d77258975ef1c20f1
#
_cell.length_a   1.000
_cell.length_b   1.000
_cell.length_c   1.000
_cell.angle_alpha   90.00
_cell.angle_beta   90.00
_cell.angle_gamma   90.00
#
_symmetry.space_group_name_H-M   'P 1'
#
loop_
_entity.id
_entity.type
_entity.pdbx_description
1 polymer ?
#
loop_
_entity_poly.entity_id
_entity_poly.type
_entity_poly.pdbx_seq_one_letter_code
_entity_poly.pdbx_strand_id
1 'polypeptide(L)'
;MTTMVCFTAAGAAYCIPVEATRAVRRTTGMITLPAARPDVAGLIPGDPPLTVLAPLGAGGSHILVIEIAARSFGLQVDTVTGLRRVDEADIRPAPQGQDRTLISGMIDTDGDLVMITDPSALAERL
;
A
#
# COMPACT_ATOMS: atom_id res chain seq x y z
N MET A 1 -17.95 7.10 -8.40
CA MET A 1 -16.92 6.06 -8.64
C MET A 1 -15.55 6.54 -8.22
N THR A 2 -14.80 5.68 -7.60
CA THR A 2 -13.44 5.97 -7.14
C THR A 2 -12.44 5.20 -8.00
N THR A 3 -11.39 5.87 -8.45
CA THR A 3 -10.29 5.21 -9.16
C THR A 3 -9.28 4.70 -8.14
N MET A 4 -8.92 3.43 -8.26
CA MET A 4 -7.98 2.76 -7.39
C MET A 4 -6.73 2.33 -8.16
N VAL A 5 -5.59 2.42 -7.50
CA VAL A 5 -4.35 1.79 -7.97
C VAL A 5 -4.33 0.36 -7.42
N CYS A 6 -4.18 -0.61 -8.30
CA CYS A 6 -4.16 -2.03 -7.93
C CYS A 6 -2.72 -2.54 -7.87
N PHE A 7 -2.43 -3.34 -6.85
CA PHE A 7 -1.11 -3.90 -6.64
C PHE A 7 -1.20 -5.24 -5.91
N THR A 8 -0.11 -5.98 -5.90
CA THR A 8 0.01 -7.20 -5.11
C THR A 8 1.09 -7.04 -4.05
N ALA A 9 0.90 -7.68 -2.91
CA ALA A 9 1.88 -7.73 -1.84
C ALA A 9 1.77 -9.09 -1.15
N ALA A 10 2.87 -9.77 -0.97
CA ALA A 10 2.92 -11.13 -0.40
C ALA A 10 1.92 -12.08 -1.08
N GLY A 11 1.74 -11.95 -2.38
CA GLY A 11 0.85 -12.80 -3.17
C GLY A 11 -0.62 -12.46 -3.11
N ALA A 12 -1.04 -11.46 -2.34
CA ALA A 12 -2.43 -11.05 -2.24
C ALA A 12 -2.69 -9.76 -3.05
N ALA A 13 -3.95 -9.59 -3.48
CA ALA A 13 -4.36 -8.43 -4.27
C ALA A 13 -4.92 -7.33 -3.38
N TYR A 14 -4.45 -6.11 -3.62
CA TYR A 14 -4.86 -4.91 -2.90
C TYR A 14 -5.15 -3.77 -3.86
N CYS A 15 -5.83 -2.75 -3.39
CA CYS A 15 -5.93 -1.47 -4.08
C CYS A 15 -5.91 -0.32 -3.06
N ILE A 16 -5.64 0.88 -3.57
CA ILE A 16 -5.56 2.10 -2.76
C ILE A 16 -6.08 3.26 -3.62
N PRO A 17 -6.76 4.25 -3.02
CA PRO A 17 -7.24 5.39 -3.80
C PRO A 17 -6.11 6.08 -4.57
N VAL A 18 -6.36 6.37 -5.85
CA VAL A 18 -5.34 6.92 -6.75
C VAL A 18 -4.85 8.29 -6.29
N GLU A 19 -5.70 9.10 -5.68
CA GLU A 19 -5.34 10.43 -5.22
C GLU A 19 -4.28 10.42 -4.13
N ALA A 20 -4.10 9.30 -3.43
CA ALA A 20 -3.04 9.15 -2.43
C ALA A 20 -1.72 8.67 -3.03
N THR A 21 -1.69 8.28 -4.30
CA THR A 21 -0.50 7.73 -4.95
C THR A 21 0.24 8.81 -5.74
N ARG A 22 1.57 8.72 -5.80
CA ARG A 22 2.39 9.69 -6.51
C ARG A 22 3.29 9.07 -7.57
N ALA A 23 3.90 7.91 -7.27
CA ALA A 23 4.85 7.28 -8.16
C ALA A 23 5.03 5.82 -7.80
N VAL A 24 5.67 5.08 -8.70
CA VAL A 24 6.15 3.72 -8.45
C VAL A 24 7.65 3.74 -8.63
N ARG A 25 8.38 3.18 -7.65
CA ARG A 25 9.84 3.10 -7.67
C ARG A 25 10.26 1.65 -7.44
N ARG A 26 11.52 1.36 -7.74
CA ARG A 26 12.12 0.08 -7.39
C ARG A 26 12.77 0.17 -6.01
N THR A 27 12.94 -0.98 -5.37
CA THR A 27 13.62 -1.06 -4.08
C THR A 27 15.13 -0.88 -4.18
N THR A 28 15.67 -0.74 -5.38
CA THR A 28 17.10 -0.49 -5.62
C THR A 28 17.56 0.75 -4.84
N GLY A 29 18.61 0.60 -4.05
CA GLY A 29 19.14 1.67 -3.22
C GLY A 29 18.46 1.83 -1.86
N MET A 30 17.45 1.00 -1.54
CA MET A 30 16.84 1.02 -0.23
C MET A 30 17.83 0.52 0.83
N ILE A 31 17.93 1.26 1.93
CA ILE A 31 18.75 0.91 3.07
C ILE A 31 17.87 0.27 4.12
N THR A 32 18.19 -0.97 4.51
CA THR A 32 17.50 -1.64 5.60
C THR A 32 17.94 -1.06 6.92
N LEU A 33 16.98 -0.65 7.76
CA LEU A 33 17.26 -0.05 9.06
C LEU A 33 17.20 -1.13 10.14
N PRO A 34 18.31 -1.42 10.84
CA PRO A 34 18.27 -2.35 11.97
C PRO A 34 17.52 -1.72 13.14
N ALA A 35 16.80 -2.55 13.90
CA ALA A 35 16.00 -2.14 15.06
C ALA A 35 14.93 -1.08 14.75
N ALA A 36 14.50 -0.99 13.48
CA ALA A 36 13.38 -0.15 13.11
C ALA A 36 12.05 -0.71 13.67
N ARG A 37 11.00 0.10 13.59
CA ARG A 37 9.64 -0.35 13.93
C ARG A 37 9.27 -1.56 13.08
N PRO A 38 8.40 -2.46 13.57
CA PRO A 38 8.07 -3.70 12.85
C PRO A 38 7.59 -3.51 11.41
N ASP A 39 6.88 -2.42 11.14
CA ASP A 39 6.31 -2.16 9.81
C ASP A 39 7.28 -1.43 8.87
N VAL A 40 8.43 -0.99 9.34
CA VAL A 40 9.40 -0.24 8.52
C VAL A 40 10.35 -1.21 7.85
N ALA A 41 10.33 -1.22 6.50
CA ALA A 41 11.24 -2.05 5.70
C ALA A 41 12.61 -1.39 5.54
N GLY A 42 12.65 -0.06 5.35
CA GLY A 42 13.89 0.64 5.11
C GLY A 42 13.69 2.09 4.76
N LEU A 43 14.73 2.66 4.16
CA LEU A 43 14.80 4.06 3.81
C LEU A 43 15.39 4.21 2.42
N ILE A 44 14.78 5.06 1.59
CA ILE A 44 15.37 5.49 0.33
C ILE A 44 16.07 6.83 0.59
N PRO A 45 17.39 6.92 0.40
CA PRO A 45 18.11 8.18 0.60
C PRO A 45 17.60 9.27 -0.33
N GLY A 46 17.57 10.49 0.17
CA GLY A 46 17.11 11.65 -0.58
C GLY A 46 16.94 12.84 0.35
N ASP A 47 16.43 13.94 -0.18
CA ASP A 47 16.18 15.16 0.57
C ASP A 47 14.73 15.62 0.30
N PRO A 48 13.80 15.25 1.19
CA PRO A 48 13.96 14.40 2.37
C PRO A 48 14.07 12.91 2.02
N PRO A 49 14.61 12.09 2.93
CA PRO A 49 14.61 10.63 2.73
C PRO A 49 13.19 10.07 2.78
N LEU A 50 12.97 8.97 2.05
CA LEU A 50 11.67 8.32 1.97
C LEU A 50 11.66 7.08 2.87
N THR A 51 10.81 7.08 3.89
CA THR A 51 10.58 5.91 4.74
C THR A 51 9.71 4.91 3.99
N VAL A 52 10.11 3.65 3.96
CA VAL A 52 9.40 2.57 3.28
C VAL A 52 8.79 1.63 4.31
N LEU A 53 7.46 1.46 4.23
CA LEU A 53 6.70 0.56 5.09
C LEU A 53 6.40 -0.74 4.35
N ALA A 54 6.33 -1.85 5.09
CA ALA A 54 5.97 -3.15 4.55
C ALA A 54 4.98 -3.89 5.47
N PRO A 55 3.86 -3.26 5.86
CA PRO A 55 2.90 -3.91 6.77
C PRO A 55 2.10 -5.03 6.08
N LEU A 56 2.07 -5.08 4.76
CA LEU A 56 1.36 -6.09 3.98
C LEU A 56 2.26 -7.26 3.58
N GLY A 57 3.52 -7.21 3.91
CA GLY A 57 4.52 -8.24 3.62
C GLY A 57 5.80 -7.65 3.09
N ALA A 58 6.92 -8.23 3.49
CA ALA A 58 8.25 -7.84 3.05
C ALA A 58 8.68 -8.60 1.80
N GLY A 59 9.73 -8.14 1.13
CA GLY A 59 10.37 -8.84 0.03
C GLY A 59 9.93 -8.44 -1.37
N GLY A 60 8.99 -7.53 -1.50
CA GLY A 60 8.59 -7.00 -2.81
C GLY A 60 9.68 -6.14 -3.44
N SER A 61 9.69 -6.06 -4.77
CA SER A 61 10.73 -5.36 -5.53
C SER A 61 10.33 -3.95 -5.94
N HIS A 62 9.12 -3.50 -5.62
CA HIS A 62 8.60 -2.18 -5.97
C HIS A 62 8.15 -1.42 -4.74
N ILE A 63 8.14 -0.10 -4.88
CA ILE A 63 7.68 0.82 -3.85
C ILE A 63 6.61 1.71 -4.46
N LEU A 64 5.42 1.70 -3.88
CA LEU A 64 4.37 2.63 -4.23
C LEU A 64 4.53 3.86 -3.33
N VAL A 65 4.82 5.01 -3.94
CA VAL A 65 4.99 6.26 -3.20
C VAL A 65 3.61 6.84 -2.91
N ILE A 66 3.34 7.08 -1.64
CA ILE A 66 2.06 7.55 -1.13
C ILE A 66 2.25 8.90 -0.46
N GLU A 67 1.30 9.81 -0.69
CA GLU A 67 1.26 11.10 -0.01
C GLU A 67 -0.14 11.30 0.54
N ILE A 68 -0.22 11.56 1.84
CA ILE A 68 -1.48 11.86 2.53
C ILE A 68 -1.20 12.91 3.62
N ALA A 69 -2.02 13.97 3.67
CA ALA A 69 -1.91 15.03 4.67
C ALA A 69 -0.49 15.63 4.72
N ALA A 70 0.11 15.90 3.56
CA ALA A 70 1.48 16.44 3.38
C ALA A 70 2.60 15.52 3.88
N ARG A 71 2.29 14.25 4.15
CA ARG A 71 3.29 13.24 4.51
C ARG A 71 3.51 12.30 3.32
N SER A 72 4.77 12.06 2.97
CA SER A 72 5.15 11.14 1.90
C SER A 72 5.90 9.95 2.48
N PHE A 73 5.57 8.76 2.00
CA PHE A 73 6.23 7.53 2.39
C PHE A 73 6.10 6.50 1.27
N GLY A 74 6.82 5.41 1.37
CA GLY A 74 6.72 4.30 0.44
C GLY A 74 6.02 3.12 1.05
N LEU A 75 5.29 2.38 0.23
CA LEU A 75 4.72 1.07 0.57
C LEU A 75 5.40 0.03 -0.30
N GLN A 76 6.09 -0.92 0.33
CA GLN A 76 6.73 -2.01 -0.40
C GLN A 76 5.67 -2.98 -0.91
N VAL A 77 5.70 -3.26 -2.20
CA VAL A 77 4.74 -4.12 -2.88
C VAL A 77 5.47 -5.07 -3.85
N ASP A 78 4.81 -6.12 -4.28
CA ASP A 78 5.38 -7.03 -5.28
C ASP A 78 5.40 -6.35 -6.65
N THR A 79 4.23 -5.89 -7.10
CA THR A 79 4.08 -5.18 -8.36
C THR A 79 2.80 -4.35 -8.36
N VAL A 80 2.79 -3.28 -9.16
CA VAL A 80 1.60 -2.49 -9.43
C VAL A 80 0.98 -3.02 -10.72
N THR A 81 -0.28 -3.45 -10.66
CA THR A 81 -0.94 -4.15 -11.77
C THR A 81 -1.79 -3.23 -12.65
N GLY A 82 -2.17 -2.06 -12.18
CA GLY A 82 -2.92 -1.10 -12.99
C GLY A 82 -3.90 -0.27 -12.19
N LEU A 83 -4.84 0.32 -12.92
CA LEU A 83 -5.91 1.15 -12.35
C LEU A 83 -7.24 0.43 -12.49
N ARG A 84 -8.14 0.67 -11.53
CA ARG A 84 -9.50 0.16 -11.57
C ARG A 84 -10.46 1.21 -11.05
N ARG A 85 -11.58 1.37 -11.74
CA ARG A 85 -12.69 2.19 -11.25
C ARG A 85 -13.60 1.31 -10.40
N VAL A 86 -13.92 1.77 -9.20
CA VAL A 86 -14.71 1.04 -8.22
C VAL A 86 -15.93 1.85 -7.85
N ASP A 87 -17.10 1.22 -7.93
CA ASP A 87 -18.34 1.81 -7.41
C ASP A 87 -18.38 1.55 -5.90
N GLU A 88 -18.62 2.60 -5.11
CA GLU A 88 -18.71 2.47 -3.66
C GLU A 88 -19.80 1.47 -3.23
N ALA A 89 -20.84 1.27 -4.04
CA ALA A 89 -21.86 0.28 -3.78
C ALA A 89 -21.32 -1.16 -3.81
N ASP A 90 -20.17 -1.40 -4.47
CA ASP A 90 -19.55 -2.71 -4.57
C ASP A 90 -18.53 -2.96 -3.44
N ILE A 91 -18.28 -1.98 -2.60
CA ILE A 91 -17.34 -2.11 -1.50
C ILE A 91 -18.05 -2.80 -0.33
N ARG A 92 -17.43 -3.85 0.17
CA ARG A 92 -17.93 -4.65 1.29
C ARG A 92 -17.01 -4.50 2.50
N PRO A 93 -17.47 -4.83 3.72
CA PRO A 93 -16.61 -4.84 4.89
C PRO A 93 -15.42 -5.77 4.71
N ALA A 94 -14.29 -5.44 5.33
CA ALA A 94 -13.10 -6.26 5.30
C ALA A 94 -13.43 -7.67 5.87
N PRO A 95 -12.91 -8.75 5.25
CA PRO A 95 -13.16 -10.10 5.74
C PRO A 95 -12.48 -10.33 7.09
N GLN A 96 -12.97 -11.33 7.81
CA GLN A 96 -12.35 -11.74 9.07
C GLN A 96 -10.89 -12.17 8.81
N GLY A 97 -10.02 -11.91 9.79
CA GLY A 97 -8.62 -12.26 9.69
C GLY A 97 -7.74 -11.19 9.06
N GLN A 98 -8.33 -10.13 8.50
CA GLN A 98 -7.58 -9.00 7.98
C GLN A 98 -7.36 -7.94 9.07
N ASP A 99 -6.25 -7.22 8.94
CA ASP A 99 -5.98 -6.08 9.82
C ASP A 99 -6.90 -4.93 9.44
N ARG A 100 -7.97 -4.74 10.20
CA ARG A 100 -8.98 -3.72 9.93
C ARG A 100 -8.48 -2.30 10.19
N THR A 101 -7.31 -2.16 10.78
CA THR A 101 -6.67 -0.84 10.88
C THR A 101 -5.98 -0.42 9.60
N LEU A 102 -5.67 -1.37 8.70
CA LEU A 102 -5.06 -1.10 7.41
C LEU A 102 -6.03 -1.30 6.25
N ILE A 103 -6.95 -2.26 6.38
CA ILE A 103 -7.89 -2.64 5.32
C ILE A 103 -9.25 -2.05 5.65
N SER A 104 -9.68 -1.10 4.82
CA SER A 104 -10.95 -0.40 5.01
C SER A 104 -12.14 -1.14 4.41
N GLY A 105 -11.90 -2.09 3.52
CA GLY A 105 -12.96 -2.85 2.87
C GLY A 105 -12.40 -3.83 1.86
N MET A 106 -13.28 -4.43 1.09
CA MET A 106 -12.91 -5.35 0.02
C MET A 106 -13.82 -5.21 -1.18
N ILE A 107 -13.34 -5.67 -2.32
CA ILE A 107 -14.10 -5.80 -3.55
C ILE A 107 -14.02 -7.25 -3.99
N ASP A 108 -15.16 -7.86 -4.30
CA ASP A 108 -15.21 -9.19 -4.88
C ASP A 108 -15.41 -9.03 -6.39
N THR A 109 -14.43 -9.47 -7.17
CA THR A 109 -14.47 -9.41 -8.62
C THR A 109 -14.30 -10.81 -9.17
N ASP A 110 -15.41 -11.40 -9.64
CA ASP A 110 -15.41 -12.74 -10.25
C ASP A 110 -14.73 -13.81 -9.38
N GLY A 111 -14.97 -13.76 -8.07
CA GLY A 111 -14.38 -14.70 -7.12
C GLY A 111 -13.02 -14.30 -6.57
N ASP A 112 -12.41 -13.27 -7.13
CA ASP A 112 -11.15 -12.73 -6.62
C ASP A 112 -11.42 -11.60 -5.63
N LEU A 113 -10.83 -11.69 -4.45
CA LEU A 113 -10.94 -10.66 -3.42
C LEU A 113 -9.80 -9.67 -3.56
N VAL A 114 -10.15 -8.37 -3.61
CA VAL A 114 -9.19 -7.28 -3.61
C VAL A 114 -9.42 -6.46 -2.34
N MET A 115 -8.39 -6.32 -1.51
CA MET A 115 -8.47 -5.59 -0.25
C MET A 115 -8.20 -4.12 -0.49
N ILE A 116 -9.05 -3.25 0.07
CA ILE A 116 -8.86 -1.79 -0.03
C ILE A 116 -8.00 -1.34 1.14
N THR A 117 -6.87 -0.73 0.83
CA THR A 117 -5.92 -0.23 1.82
C THR A 117 -6.21 1.24 2.13
N ASP A 118 -6.20 1.57 3.41
CA ASP A 118 -6.43 2.94 3.88
C ASP A 118 -5.10 3.69 3.98
N PRO A 119 -4.86 4.71 3.12
CA PRO A 119 -3.60 5.45 3.16
C PRO A 119 -3.38 6.21 4.47
N SER A 120 -4.42 6.71 5.11
CA SER A 120 -4.29 7.38 6.41
C SER A 120 -3.82 6.42 7.49
N ALA A 121 -4.34 5.21 7.50
CA ALA A 121 -3.91 4.18 8.45
C ALA A 121 -2.45 3.77 8.21
N LEU A 122 -2.02 3.70 6.95
CA LEU A 122 -0.61 3.46 6.61
C LEU A 122 0.28 4.57 7.18
N ALA A 123 -0.12 5.83 7.02
CA ALA A 123 0.66 6.97 7.51
C ALA A 123 0.85 6.92 9.03
N GLU A 124 -0.10 6.36 9.77
CA GLU A 124 0.01 6.20 11.22
C GLU A 124 1.07 5.18 11.64
N ARG A 125 1.56 4.36 10.71
CA ARG A 125 2.62 3.38 10.97
C ARG A 125 4.02 3.97 10.83
N LEU A 126 4.12 5.22 10.43
CA LEU A 126 5.42 5.92 10.29
C LEU A 126 6.10 6.16 11.63
#